data_0ffff73d669b81c6c19afd7660b9cd8e
#
_entry.id   0ffff73d669b81c6c19afd7660b9cd8e
#
_cell.length_a   1.000
_cell.length_b   1.000
_cell.length_c   1.000
_cell.angle_alpha   90.00
_cell.angle_beta   90.00
_cell.angle_gamma   90.00
#
_symmetry.space_group_name_H-M   'P 1'
#
loop_
_entity.id
_entity.type
_entity.pdbx_description
1 polymer ?
#
loop_
_entity_poly.entity_id
_entity_poly.type
_entity_poly.pdbx_seq_one_letter_code
_entity_poly.pdbx_strand_id
1 'polypeptide(L)'
;MARAIPDAGFEAVPFGCDPWLLVASGEALLLPHVATIFALGNGFVGLRGPGDGAGKPHVYLNGVFEKVPIAYHEAAFGYAQESDLRLSVADATRPNISIDGVAMGGPVRIELDMRRGVLTESFVVKGIAVQIERLVSMSRSGVIASKISIDCSDAQRVLIEPKVLPPPSPKATFDPSITYDPRVAPPLNESQWIEGQAIETELHCGRVDRLPASGFSVAAVSSTATLITDGDADKLDFAIFAAYAATRDGDPLGDALTALSDAWAAGFASLAVEQSDWFERHWAKSQVKIPDLPAAEQAVRYAQFQLVQAVCRDGKASIAAKGQTGEGYEGHVFWDADLYVLPVFAFTRPEIARAMLVWRIAGLDAARSNARMMGQSQGALYPWRTIDGAECSSFFPGGSAQYHINADIAFALRTYVEATGDRSILDEGGAMMLVETARIWLEIGYHDPAHGDMFVINRVTGPDEYSALVDNNLYTNMMAAAHLDYAAEIGLAAQLIDNDEAVRMRLAATKIYLPFDEAHGIYAQDDGFFNRQ
;
A
#
# COMPACT_ATOMS: atom_id res chain seq x y z
N MET A 1 25.29 -4.62 -30.34
CA MET A 1 24.70 -5.95 -30.61
C MET A 1 23.80 -6.27 -29.43
N ALA A 2 22.48 -6.18 -29.62
CA ALA A 2 21.53 -6.61 -28.59
C ALA A 2 21.68 -8.14 -28.38
N ARG A 3 22.05 -8.55 -27.19
CA ARG A 3 21.98 -9.97 -26.82
C ARG A 3 20.53 -10.40 -26.93
N ALA A 4 20.26 -11.37 -27.80
CA ALA A 4 18.98 -12.05 -27.82
C ALA A 4 18.74 -12.63 -26.43
N ILE A 5 17.64 -12.22 -25.79
CA ILE A 5 17.15 -12.87 -24.57
C ILE A 5 16.90 -14.32 -24.99
N PRO A 6 17.48 -15.32 -24.29
CA PRO A 6 17.18 -16.71 -24.58
C PRO A 6 15.67 -16.89 -24.49
N ASP A 7 15.11 -17.61 -25.43
CA ASP A 7 13.73 -18.09 -25.42
C ASP A 7 13.60 -19.02 -24.19
N ALA A 8 13.44 -18.42 -23.02
CA ALA A 8 12.99 -19.15 -21.84
C ALA A 8 11.55 -19.52 -22.21
N GLY A 9 11.35 -20.78 -22.61
CA GLY A 9 10.05 -21.31 -22.89
C GLY A 9 9.14 -20.91 -21.75
N PHE A 10 8.23 -19.95 -22.02
CA PHE A 10 7.17 -19.61 -21.08
C PHE A 10 6.31 -20.87 -20.99
N GLU A 11 6.54 -21.67 -19.96
CA GLU A 11 5.60 -22.69 -19.54
C GLU A 11 4.21 -22.04 -19.47
N ALA A 12 3.20 -22.78 -19.89
CA ALA A 12 1.83 -22.31 -20.03
C ALA A 12 1.45 -21.36 -18.89
N VAL A 13 1.02 -20.13 -19.22
CA VAL A 13 0.67 -19.10 -18.25
C VAL A 13 -0.36 -19.70 -17.26
N PRO A 14 -0.03 -19.87 -15.98
CA PRO A 14 -0.83 -20.70 -15.07
C PRO A 14 -2.23 -20.14 -14.82
N PHE A 15 -2.50 -18.87 -15.20
CA PHE A 15 -3.76 -18.16 -14.93
C PHE A 15 -4.55 -17.81 -16.21
N GLY A 16 -4.22 -18.42 -17.35
CA GLY A 16 -4.83 -18.11 -18.63
C GLY A 16 -4.33 -16.80 -19.25
N CYS A 17 -4.87 -16.43 -20.41
CA CYS A 17 -4.44 -15.25 -21.18
C CYS A 17 -5.62 -14.32 -21.55
N ASP A 18 -6.79 -14.44 -20.90
CA ASP A 18 -7.87 -13.49 -21.10
C ASP A 18 -7.47 -12.14 -20.48
N PRO A 19 -7.51 -11.03 -21.24
CA PRO A 19 -7.09 -9.72 -20.72
C PRO A 19 -7.86 -9.22 -19.48
N TRP A 20 -9.02 -9.80 -19.17
CA TRP A 20 -9.87 -9.37 -18.05
C TRP A 20 -9.97 -10.38 -16.93
N LEU A 21 -9.64 -11.64 -17.20
CA LEU A 21 -9.84 -12.74 -16.26
C LEU A 21 -8.51 -13.37 -15.86
N LEU A 22 -8.32 -13.58 -14.56
CA LEU A 22 -7.33 -14.51 -14.03
C LEU A 22 -8.07 -15.73 -13.49
N VAL A 23 -7.63 -16.92 -13.88
CA VAL A 23 -8.26 -18.17 -13.46
C VAL A 23 -7.22 -19.12 -12.92
N ALA A 24 -7.44 -19.65 -11.71
CA ALA A 24 -6.64 -20.75 -11.15
C ALA A 24 -7.52 -21.97 -10.91
N SER A 25 -7.02 -23.15 -11.31
CA SER A 25 -7.66 -24.45 -11.04
C SER A 25 -6.60 -25.55 -11.01
N GLY A 26 -6.92 -26.71 -10.41
CA GLY A 26 -5.99 -27.83 -10.34
C GLY A 26 -4.66 -27.46 -9.64
N GLU A 27 -3.54 -27.78 -10.26
CA GLU A 27 -2.19 -27.52 -9.70
C GLU A 27 -1.89 -26.02 -9.49
N ALA A 28 -2.47 -25.14 -10.30
CA ALA A 28 -2.31 -23.69 -10.15
C ALA A 28 -2.79 -23.17 -8.79
N LEU A 29 -3.75 -23.85 -8.15
CA LEU A 29 -4.22 -23.50 -6.80
C LEU A 29 -3.19 -23.78 -5.71
N LEU A 30 -2.20 -24.61 -5.98
CA LEU A 30 -1.13 -24.99 -5.02
C LEU A 30 0.05 -24.01 -5.05
N LEU A 31 0.07 -23.07 -5.98
CA LEU A 31 1.14 -22.09 -6.09
C LEU A 31 1.15 -21.15 -4.87
N PRO A 32 2.30 -20.92 -4.23
CA PRO A 32 2.38 -20.18 -2.96
C PRO A 32 1.92 -18.71 -3.08
N HIS A 33 1.89 -18.17 -4.29
CA HIS A 33 1.47 -16.77 -4.55
C HIS A 33 -0.01 -16.61 -4.94
N VAL A 34 -0.79 -17.68 -5.02
CA VAL A 34 -2.23 -17.62 -5.38
C VAL A 34 -3.00 -16.66 -4.46
N ALA A 35 -2.78 -16.74 -3.16
CA ALA A 35 -3.45 -15.86 -2.20
C ALA A 35 -3.13 -14.37 -2.42
N THR A 36 -1.93 -14.04 -2.92
CA THR A 36 -1.53 -12.68 -3.26
C THR A 36 -2.12 -12.22 -4.59
N ILE A 37 -2.09 -13.09 -5.61
CA ILE A 37 -2.60 -12.76 -6.96
C ILE A 37 -4.10 -12.51 -6.95
N PHE A 38 -4.86 -13.31 -6.21
CA PHE A 38 -6.32 -13.20 -6.13
C PHE A 38 -6.80 -12.34 -4.95
N ALA A 39 -5.94 -11.44 -4.44
CA ALA A 39 -6.32 -10.49 -3.41
C ALA A 39 -7.24 -9.39 -3.95
N LEU A 40 -8.14 -8.93 -3.08
CA LEU A 40 -9.02 -7.79 -3.32
C LEU A 40 -8.74 -6.67 -2.33
N GLY A 41 -9.01 -5.43 -2.72
CA GLY A 41 -8.89 -4.27 -1.85
C GLY A 41 -9.61 -3.05 -2.41
N ASN A 42 -9.66 -1.98 -1.61
CA ASN A 42 -10.25 -0.71 -2.02
C ASN A 42 -9.44 0.52 -1.54
N GLY A 43 -8.19 0.30 -1.14
CA GLY A 43 -7.33 1.34 -0.60
C GLY A 43 -7.48 1.57 0.91
N PHE A 44 -8.55 1.07 1.54
CA PHE A 44 -8.70 1.05 2.99
C PHE A 44 -8.65 -0.38 3.54
N VAL A 45 -9.55 -1.27 3.09
CA VAL A 45 -9.53 -2.69 3.49
C VAL A 45 -8.98 -3.55 2.36
N GLY A 46 -8.08 -4.46 2.69
CA GLY A 46 -7.53 -5.47 1.80
C GLY A 46 -7.81 -6.87 2.31
N LEU A 47 -8.30 -7.72 1.44
CA LEU A 47 -8.58 -9.12 1.69
C LEU A 47 -7.63 -9.97 0.83
N ARG A 48 -6.77 -10.74 1.46
CA ARG A 48 -5.94 -11.71 0.76
C ARG A 48 -6.81 -12.82 0.16
N GLY A 49 -6.47 -13.29 -1.00
CA GLY A 49 -7.20 -14.33 -1.70
C GLY A 49 -7.27 -15.63 -0.91
N PRO A 50 -7.99 -16.63 -1.43
CA PRO A 50 -8.10 -17.93 -0.77
C PRO A 50 -6.70 -18.52 -0.57
N GLY A 51 -6.37 -18.78 0.67
CA GLY A 51 -5.08 -19.33 1.05
C GLY A 51 -5.02 -20.83 0.89
N ASP A 52 -3.90 -21.38 1.22
CA ASP A 52 -3.49 -22.80 1.22
C ASP A 52 -4.31 -23.76 2.09
N GLY A 53 -5.57 -23.42 2.39
CA GLY A 53 -6.46 -24.20 3.25
C GLY A 53 -6.15 -24.11 4.74
N ALA A 54 -5.12 -23.37 5.15
CA ALA A 54 -4.73 -23.25 6.55
C ALA A 54 -5.62 -22.31 7.38
N GLY A 55 -6.67 -21.74 6.80
CA GLY A 55 -7.71 -20.99 7.53
C GLY A 55 -7.26 -19.72 8.24
N LYS A 56 -6.09 -19.17 7.89
CA LYS A 56 -5.58 -17.94 8.51
C LYS A 56 -6.34 -16.73 7.97
N PRO A 57 -6.90 -15.89 8.84
CA PRO A 57 -7.45 -14.61 8.43
C PRO A 57 -6.31 -13.72 7.90
N HIS A 58 -6.55 -13.04 6.79
CA HIS A 58 -5.60 -12.15 6.15
C HIS A 58 -6.34 -10.90 5.64
N VAL A 59 -6.90 -10.16 6.59
CA VAL A 59 -7.50 -8.85 6.33
C VAL A 59 -6.57 -7.78 6.87
N TYR A 60 -6.33 -6.76 6.07
CA TYR A 60 -5.46 -5.64 6.43
C TYR A 60 -6.19 -4.32 6.24
N LEU A 61 -5.95 -3.38 7.14
CA LEU A 61 -6.43 -2.00 7.00
C LEU A 61 -5.25 -1.08 6.71
N ASN A 62 -5.38 -0.25 5.67
CA ASN A 62 -4.34 0.70 5.30
C ASN A 62 -4.25 1.83 6.32
N GLY A 63 -3.04 2.23 6.69
CA GLY A 63 -2.79 3.25 7.70
C GLY A 63 -3.03 2.79 9.14
N VAL A 64 -3.40 1.52 9.38
CA VAL A 64 -3.55 0.93 10.71
C VAL A 64 -2.34 0.04 11.01
N PHE A 65 -1.66 0.33 12.11
CA PHE A 65 -0.40 -0.30 12.48
C PHE A 65 -0.23 -0.31 13.99
N GLU A 66 0.67 -1.14 14.48
CA GLU A 66 1.18 -1.09 15.85
C GLU A 66 2.61 -0.57 15.85
N LYS A 67 3.02 0.09 16.94
CA LYS A 67 4.40 0.54 17.13
C LYS A 67 5.19 -0.49 17.90
N VAL A 68 6.39 -0.78 17.40
CA VAL A 68 7.33 -1.69 18.05
C VAL A 68 8.68 -0.98 18.25
N PRO A 69 9.31 -1.11 19.43
CA PRO A 69 10.61 -0.50 19.68
C PRO A 69 11.69 -1.19 18.84
N ILE A 70 12.65 -0.40 18.36
CA ILE A 70 13.86 -0.91 17.69
C ILE A 70 14.97 -1.02 18.72
N ALA A 71 15.52 -2.23 18.90
CA ALA A 71 16.61 -2.49 19.82
C ALA A 71 17.97 -2.32 19.12
N TYR A 72 18.75 -1.35 19.55
CA TYR A 72 20.14 -1.16 19.10
C TYR A 72 21.12 -1.53 20.23
N HIS A 73 22.31 -1.94 19.86
CA HIS A 73 23.40 -2.16 20.82
C HIS A 73 23.97 -0.86 21.37
N GLU A 74 23.81 0.24 20.62
CA GLU A 74 24.22 1.59 21.00
C GLU A 74 23.21 2.60 20.47
N ALA A 75 23.13 3.77 21.07
CA ALA A 75 22.27 4.86 20.65
C ALA A 75 23.08 5.95 19.96
N ALA A 76 22.56 6.48 18.86
CA ALA A 76 23.13 7.62 18.14
C ALA A 76 22.02 8.54 17.61
N PHE A 77 22.40 9.76 17.27
CA PHE A 77 21.51 10.68 16.56
C PHE A 77 21.10 10.07 15.20
N GLY A 78 19.85 10.27 14.82
CA GLY A 78 19.31 9.78 13.57
C GLY A 78 18.84 8.32 13.59
N TYR A 79 19.01 7.59 14.69
CA TYR A 79 18.47 6.24 14.83
C TYR A 79 16.98 6.31 15.13
N ALA A 80 16.15 5.72 14.28
CA ALA A 80 14.72 5.57 14.53
C ALA A 80 14.50 4.74 15.81
N GLN A 81 13.64 5.17 16.71
CA GLN A 81 13.42 4.51 18.00
C GLN A 81 12.32 3.45 17.92
N GLU A 82 11.39 3.59 16.99
CA GLU A 82 10.23 2.73 16.80
C GLU A 82 10.05 2.41 15.32
N SER A 83 9.52 1.24 15.05
CA SER A 83 9.04 0.84 13.73
C SER A 83 7.52 0.68 13.76
N ASP A 84 6.87 1.07 12.67
CA ASP A 84 5.46 0.80 12.44
C ASP A 84 5.31 -0.61 11.88
N LEU A 85 4.37 -1.38 12.41
CA LEU A 85 4.08 -2.73 11.96
C LEU A 85 2.61 -2.84 11.57
N ARG A 86 2.33 -2.97 10.26
CA ARG A 86 0.98 -3.26 9.80
C ARG A 86 0.60 -4.69 10.17
N LEU A 87 -0.55 -4.84 10.78
CA LEU A 87 -1.04 -6.11 11.29
C LEU A 87 -2.27 -6.58 10.53
N SER A 88 -2.43 -7.91 10.45
CA SER A 88 -3.69 -8.50 10.05
C SER A 88 -4.73 -8.28 11.15
N VAL A 89 -5.94 -7.92 10.76
CA VAL A 89 -7.07 -7.69 11.68
C VAL A 89 -8.00 -8.90 11.70
N ALA A 90 -9.04 -8.86 12.55
CA ALA A 90 -10.04 -9.92 12.62
C ALA A 90 -10.71 -10.14 11.25
N ASP A 91 -10.96 -11.41 10.88
CA ASP A 91 -11.64 -11.77 9.63
C ASP A 91 -13.13 -11.98 9.85
N ALA A 92 -13.94 -11.05 9.36
CA ALA A 92 -15.40 -11.08 9.38
C ALA A 92 -16.01 -11.54 8.04
N THR A 93 -15.20 -12.09 7.12
CA THR A 93 -15.59 -12.35 5.72
C THR A 93 -15.84 -13.81 5.40
N ARG A 94 -15.49 -14.75 6.30
CA ARG A 94 -15.50 -16.20 6.05
C ARG A 94 -16.55 -16.90 6.87
N PRO A 95 -17.72 -17.26 6.29
CA PRO A 95 -18.70 -18.09 6.98
C PRO A 95 -18.22 -19.54 7.10
N ASN A 96 -18.70 -20.22 8.13
CA ASN A 96 -18.67 -21.68 8.13
C ASN A 96 -19.80 -22.20 7.23
N ILE A 97 -19.46 -23.00 6.23
CA ILE A 97 -20.45 -23.66 5.36
C ILE A 97 -20.29 -25.16 5.52
N SER A 98 -21.41 -25.86 5.77
CA SER A 98 -21.42 -27.31 5.76
C SER A 98 -22.68 -27.82 5.06
N ILE A 99 -22.55 -28.97 4.38
CA ILE A 99 -23.60 -29.67 3.69
C ILE A 99 -23.69 -31.09 4.27
N ASP A 100 -24.82 -31.46 4.83
CA ASP A 100 -25.05 -32.74 5.53
C ASP A 100 -23.95 -33.04 6.57
N GLY A 101 -23.53 -32.03 7.31
CA GLY A 101 -22.50 -32.14 8.34
C GLY A 101 -21.06 -32.20 7.84
N VAL A 102 -20.83 -32.14 6.53
CA VAL A 102 -19.48 -32.06 5.95
C VAL A 102 -19.10 -30.61 5.69
N ALA A 103 -18.03 -30.13 6.33
CA ALA A 103 -17.54 -28.77 6.17
C ALA A 103 -16.97 -28.55 4.75
N MET A 104 -17.16 -27.33 4.23
CA MET A 104 -16.57 -26.89 2.98
C MET A 104 -15.03 -26.88 3.09
N GLY A 105 -14.36 -27.46 2.10
CA GLY A 105 -12.89 -27.47 1.97
C GLY A 105 -12.33 -26.25 1.21
N GLY A 106 -11.16 -26.41 0.62
CA GLY A 106 -10.57 -25.39 -0.27
C GLY A 106 -11.30 -25.30 -1.62
N PRO A 107 -11.13 -24.18 -2.34
CA PRO A 107 -11.73 -24.02 -3.66
C PRO A 107 -11.12 -24.97 -4.69
N VAL A 108 -11.93 -25.39 -5.66
CA VAL A 108 -11.48 -26.17 -6.84
C VAL A 108 -11.20 -25.30 -8.05
N ARG A 109 -11.69 -24.06 -8.03
CA ARG A 109 -11.46 -23.03 -9.04
C ARG A 109 -11.62 -21.65 -8.41
N ILE A 110 -10.75 -20.73 -8.84
CA ILE A 110 -10.80 -19.31 -8.48
C ILE A 110 -10.75 -18.50 -9.78
N GLU A 111 -11.56 -17.46 -9.85
CA GLU A 111 -11.63 -16.55 -10.98
C GLU A 111 -11.71 -15.10 -10.48
N LEU A 112 -10.79 -14.25 -10.94
CA LEU A 112 -10.79 -12.81 -10.70
C LEU A 112 -11.19 -12.09 -11.99
N ASP A 113 -12.37 -11.49 -11.97
CA ASP A 113 -12.85 -10.57 -13.00
C ASP A 113 -12.36 -9.14 -12.68
N MET A 114 -11.27 -8.72 -13.32
CA MET A 114 -10.68 -7.38 -13.16
C MET A 114 -11.56 -6.28 -13.75
N ARG A 115 -12.48 -6.62 -14.68
CA ARG A 115 -13.39 -5.66 -15.26
C ARG A 115 -14.42 -5.16 -14.25
N ARG A 116 -14.85 -6.07 -13.36
CA ARG A 116 -15.89 -5.82 -12.36
C ARG A 116 -15.33 -5.72 -10.94
N GLY A 117 -14.07 -6.12 -10.72
CA GLY A 117 -13.47 -6.21 -9.38
C GLY A 117 -14.17 -7.25 -8.49
N VAL A 118 -14.49 -8.40 -9.05
CA VAL A 118 -15.20 -9.51 -8.38
C VAL A 118 -14.33 -10.76 -8.42
N LEU A 119 -14.22 -11.42 -7.26
CA LEU A 119 -13.58 -12.72 -7.11
C LEU A 119 -14.67 -13.78 -7.00
N THR A 120 -14.57 -14.83 -7.80
CA THR A 120 -15.45 -16.00 -7.75
C THR A 120 -14.65 -17.22 -7.31
N GLU A 121 -15.07 -17.86 -6.23
CA GLU A 121 -14.50 -19.09 -5.69
C GLU A 121 -15.53 -20.22 -5.89
N SER A 122 -15.12 -21.34 -6.48
CA SER A 122 -15.97 -22.52 -6.69
C SER A 122 -15.46 -23.67 -5.82
N PHE A 123 -16.39 -24.36 -5.17
CA PHE A 123 -16.13 -25.47 -4.26
C PHE A 123 -17.02 -26.66 -4.60
N VAL A 124 -16.63 -27.85 -4.15
CA VAL A 124 -17.44 -29.05 -4.22
C VAL A 124 -17.49 -29.69 -2.84
N VAL A 125 -18.71 -29.86 -2.28
CA VAL A 125 -18.95 -30.50 -0.99
C VAL A 125 -19.88 -31.67 -1.22
N LYS A 126 -19.47 -32.91 -1.01
CA LYS A 126 -20.27 -34.14 -1.28
C LYS A 126 -20.85 -34.21 -2.70
N GLY A 127 -20.15 -33.69 -3.70
CA GLY A 127 -20.63 -33.60 -5.08
C GLY A 127 -21.53 -32.39 -5.38
N ILE A 128 -21.89 -31.61 -4.37
CA ILE A 128 -22.71 -30.41 -4.49
C ILE A 128 -21.81 -29.20 -4.79
N ALA A 129 -22.18 -28.42 -5.81
CA ALA A 129 -21.48 -27.22 -6.21
C ALA A 129 -21.82 -26.03 -5.28
N VAL A 130 -20.81 -25.37 -4.78
CA VAL A 130 -20.91 -24.12 -4.02
C VAL A 130 -20.11 -23.06 -4.74
N GLN A 131 -20.68 -21.88 -4.97
CA GLN A 131 -20.02 -20.73 -5.55
C GLN A 131 -20.10 -19.55 -4.58
N ILE A 132 -18.99 -18.84 -4.40
CA ILE A 132 -18.92 -17.60 -3.62
C ILE A 132 -18.41 -16.49 -4.53
N GLU A 133 -19.27 -15.52 -4.81
CA GLU A 133 -18.87 -14.25 -5.44
C GLU A 133 -18.56 -13.24 -4.35
N ARG A 134 -17.39 -12.60 -4.42
CA ARG A 134 -16.94 -11.65 -3.40
C ARG A 134 -16.45 -10.36 -4.04
N LEU A 135 -16.75 -9.24 -3.39
CA LEU A 135 -16.23 -7.93 -3.73
C LEU A 135 -15.80 -7.17 -2.47
N VAL A 136 -14.75 -6.36 -2.62
CA VAL A 136 -14.36 -5.32 -1.66
C VAL A 136 -14.80 -4.01 -2.28
N SER A 137 -15.78 -3.34 -1.65
CA SER A 137 -16.49 -2.22 -2.29
C SER A 137 -15.58 -1.04 -2.56
N MET A 138 -15.46 -0.64 -3.82
CA MET A 138 -14.71 0.57 -4.22
C MET A 138 -15.46 1.87 -3.86
N SER A 139 -16.77 1.81 -3.65
CA SER A 139 -17.60 2.98 -3.33
C SER A 139 -17.88 3.15 -1.85
N ARG A 140 -17.74 2.08 -1.04
CA ARG A 140 -18.04 2.08 0.40
C ARG A 140 -16.81 1.60 1.17
N SER A 141 -16.16 2.53 1.85
CA SER A 141 -14.97 2.24 2.65
C SER A 141 -15.31 1.18 3.72
N GLY A 142 -14.42 0.20 3.91
CA GLY A 142 -14.57 -0.86 4.91
C GLY A 142 -15.57 -1.97 4.56
N VAL A 143 -16.36 -1.88 3.49
CA VAL A 143 -17.41 -2.87 3.18
C VAL A 143 -16.89 -3.98 2.26
N ILE A 144 -17.15 -5.22 2.68
CA ILE A 144 -16.94 -6.45 1.90
C ILE A 144 -18.29 -7.16 1.80
N ALA A 145 -18.65 -7.59 0.59
CA ALA A 145 -19.87 -8.33 0.35
C ALA A 145 -19.57 -9.66 -0.36
N SER A 146 -20.25 -10.73 0.07
CA SER A 146 -20.15 -12.06 -0.52
C SER A 146 -21.55 -12.59 -0.82
N LYS A 147 -21.73 -13.15 -2.01
CA LYS A 147 -22.92 -13.92 -2.39
C LYS A 147 -22.54 -15.40 -2.47
N ILE A 148 -23.26 -16.24 -1.78
CA ILE A 148 -23.10 -17.68 -1.77
C ILE A 148 -24.25 -18.29 -2.55
N SER A 149 -23.93 -19.10 -3.56
CA SER A 149 -24.90 -19.84 -4.37
C SER A 149 -24.60 -21.33 -4.23
N ILE A 150 -25.61 -22.11 -3.86
CA ILE A 150 -25.51 -23.56 -3.65
C ILE A 150 -26.61 -24.24 -4.46
N ASP A 151 -26.24 -25.26 -5.24
CA ASP A 151 -27.20 -26.19 -5.83
C ASP A 151 -27.60 -27.23 -4.77
N CYS A 152 -28.80 -27.10 -4.24
CA CYS A 152 -29.25 -27.88 -3.09
C CYS A 152 -30.12 -29.11 -3.49
N SER A 153 -30.25 -29.42 -4.79
CA SER A 153 -31.13 -30.47 -5.29
C SER A 153 -30.88 -31.85 -4.65
N ASP A 154 -29.63 -32.13 -4.26
CA ASP A 154 -29.24 -33.39 -3.61
C ASP A 154 -28.84 -33.21 -2.13
N ALA A 155 -29.04 -32.02 -1.54
CA ALA A 155 -28.68 -31.73 -0.14
C ALA A 155 -29.87 -31.96 0.80
N GLN A 156 -29.64 -32.68 1.90
CA GLN A 156 -30.64 -32.81 2.96
C GLN A 156 -30.61 -31.66 3.96
N ARG A 157 -29.39 -31.10 4.18
CA ARG A 157 -29.22 -29.99 5.12
C ARG A 157 -28.02 -29.11 4.71
N VAL A 158 -28.27 -27.82 4.56
CA VAL A 158 -27.23 -26.81 4.38
C VAL A 158 -27.18 -25.89 5.59
N LEU A 159 -26.00 -25.66 6.13
CA LEU A 159 -25.76 -24.74 7.24
C LEU A 159 -24.75 -23.69 6.78
N ILE A 160 -25.11 -22.40 6.90
CA ILE A 160 -24.22 -21.25 6.70
C ILE A 160 -24.23 -20.43 7.98
N GLU A 161 -23.06 -20.31 8.62
CA GLU A 161 -22.89 -19.55 9.86
C GLU A 161 -21.84 -18.45 9.62
N PRO A 162 -22.22 -17.18 9.60
CA PRO A 162 -21.26 -16.08 9.66
C PRO A 162 -20.41 -16.19 10.93
N LYS A 163 -19.13 -15.81 10.80
CA LYS A 163 -18.17 -15.91 11.89
C LYS A 163 -17.16 -14.80 11.79
N VAL A 164 -16.75 -14.27 12.94
CA VAL A 164 -15.60 -13.38 13.04
C VAL A 164 -14.44 -14.14 13.67
N LEU A 165 -13.40 -14.35 12.88
CA LEU A 165 -12.18 -15.00 13.36
C LEU A 165 -11.26 -13.94 13.99
N PRO A 166 -10.67 -14.20 15.15
CA PRO A 166 -9.71 -13.27 15.75
C PRO A 166 -8.52 -13.07 14.82
N PRO A 167 -7.80 -11.94 14.93
CA PRO A 167 -6.57 -11.77 14.18
C PRO A 167 -5.59 -12.90 14.50
N PRO A 168 -4.75 -13.32 13.53
CA PRO A 168 -3.74 -14.33 13.79
C PRO A 168 -2.76 -13.81 14.85
N SER A 169 -2.23 -14.71 15.69
CA SER A 169 -1.12 -14.35 16.57
C SER A 169 0.04 -13.80 15.73
N PRO A 170 0.69 -12.69 16.14
CA PRO A 170 1.86 -12.16 15.45
C PRO A 170 2.96 -13.21 15.23
N LYS A 171 3.12 -14.17 16.13
CA LYS A 171 4.03 -15.30 15.97
C LYS A 171 3.66 -16.24 14.80
N ALA A 172 2.39 -16.28 14.44
CA ALA A 172 1.90 -17.13 13.34
C ALA A 172 2.06 -16.45 11.97
N THR A 173 2.21 -15.13 11.92
CA THR A 173 2.51 -14.36 10.70
C THR A 173 4.00 -14.23 10.43
N PHE A 174 4.85 -14.62 11.37
CA PHE A 174 6.29 -14.56 11.23
C PHE A 174 6.75 -15.72 10.33
N ASP A 175 7.00 -15.42 9.07
CA ASP A 175 7.58 -16.38 8.13
C ASP A 175 9.11 -16.37 8.30
N PRO A 176 9.73 -17.46 8.76
CA PRO A 176 11.19 -17.52 8.92
C PRO A 176 11.95 -17.46 7.59
N SER A 177 11.27 -17.61 6.45
CA SER A 177 11.87 -17.43 5.12
C SER A 177 11.96 -15.94 4.71
N ILE A 178 11.22 -15.05 5.37
CA ILE A 178 11.32 -13.61 5.19
C ILE A 178 12.45 -13.12 6.09
N THR A 179 13.43 -12.44 5.52
CA THR A 179 14.52 -11.83 6.28
C THR A 179 13.99 -10.60 7.02
N TYR A 180 13.70 -10.77 8.30
CA TYR A 180 13.39 -9.63 9.18
C TYR A 180 14.68 -8.95 9.62
N ASP A 181 14.61 -7.64 9.81
CA ASP A 181 15.70 -6.94 10.46
C ASP A 181 15.82 -7.42 11.92
N PRO A 182 16.96 -8.03 12.30
CA PRO A 182 17.13 -8.57 13.65
C PRO A 182 17.14 -7.51 14.74
N ARG A 183 17.19 -6.23 14.37
CA ARG A 183 17.13 -5.07 15.29
C ARG A 183 15.70 -4.72 15.65
N VAL A 184 14.73 -5.07 14.82
CA VAL A 184 13.32 -4.89 15.15
C VAL A 184 12.97 -5.90 16.24
N ALA A 185 12.36 -5.44 17.33
CA ALA A 185 11.92 -6.34 18.39
C ALA A 185 11.06 -7.48 17.82
N PRO A 186 11.18 -8.69 18.35
CA PRO A 186 10.32 -9.78 17.91
C PRO A 186 8.87 -9.37 18.07
N PRO A 187 8.00 -9.85 17.16
CA PRO A 187 6.60 -9.44 17.15
C PRO A 187 6.00 -9.57 18.56
N LEU A 188 5.16 -8.61 18.87
CA LEU A 188 4.50 -8.42 20.16
C LEU A 188 4.11 -9.75 20.80
N ASN A 189 4.39 -9.93 22.07
CA ASN A 189 3.88 -11.07 22.82
C ASN A 189 2.34 -11.08 22.73
N GLU A 190 1.73 -12.26 22.74
CA GLU A 190 0.27 -12.40 22.73
C GLU A 190 -0.44 -11.55 23.80
N SER A 191 0.23 -11.30 24.93
CA SER A 191 -0.26 -10.44 26.00
C SER A 191 -0.21 -8.93 25.71
N GLN A 192 0.53 -8.48 24.69
CA GLN A 192 0.60 -7.08 24.26
C GLN A 192 -0.38 -6.78 23.12
N TRP A 193 -0.94 -7.83 22.58
CA TRP A 193 -1.84 -7.80 21.47
C TRP A 193 -3.26 -7.83 21.97
N ILE A 194 -3.89 -6.69 21.90
CA ILE A 194 -5.33 -6.63 21.76
C ILE A 194 -6.11 -7.16 22.97
N GLU A 195 -6.54 -6.28 23.78
CA GLU A 195 -7.77 -6.48 24.52
C GLU A 195 -8.94 -6.50 23.50
N GLY A 196 -9.18 -7.65 22.88
CA GLY A 196 -10.26 -7.81 21.91
C GLY A 196 -11.54 -8.22 22.61
N GLN A 197 -12.61 -7.47 22.40
CA GLN A 197 -13.93 -7.80 22.87
C GLN A 197 -14.77 -8.36 21.73
N ALA A 198 -15.23 -9.61 21.86
CA ALA A 198 -16.23 -10.19 20.98
C ALA A 198 -17.58 -9.51 21.22
N ILE A 199 -18.33 -9.29 20.15
CA ILE A 199 -19.67 -8.71 20.16
C ILE A 199 -20.59 -9.66 19.45
N GLU A 200 -21.70 -10.01 20.09
CA GLU A 200 -22.73 -10.87 19.52
C GLU A 200 -24.11 -10.29 19.84
N THR A 201 -24.90 -10.10 18.80
CA THR A 201 -26.28 -9.66 18.88
C THR A 201 -27.15 -10.53 17.95
N GLU A 202 -28.46 -10.33 17.94
CA GLU A 202 -29.37 -11.04 17.02
C GLU A 202 -29.10 -10.73 15.53
N LEU A 203 -28.48 -9.56 15.22
CA LEU A 203 -28.34 -9.07 13.85
C LEU A 203 -26.88 -9.08 13.34
N HIS A 204 -25.90 -9.12 14.23
CA HIS A 204 -24.48 -9.08 13.87
C HIS A 204 -23.59 -9.74 14.90
N CYS A 205 -22.49 -10.33 14.44
CA CYS A 205 -21.36 -10.71 15.26
C CYS A 205 -20.16 -9.83 14.90
N GLY A 206 -19.28 -9.60 15.86
CA GLY A 206 -18.17 -8.70 15.65
C GLY A 206 -17.08 -8.83 16.70
N ARG A 207 -16.08 -8.02 16.51
CA ARG A 207 -14.95 -7.88 17.43
C ARG A 207 -14.42 -6.46 17.37
N VAL A 208 -14.07 -5.90 18.51
CA VAL A 208 -13.29 -4.67 18.61
C VAL A 208 -11.94 -5.00 19.22
N ASP A 209 -10.89 -4.63 18.55
CA ASP A 209 -9.50 -4.85 18.96
C ASP A 209 -8.80 -3.50 19.20
N ARG A 210 -7.93 -3.42 20.21
CA ARG A 210 -7.10 -2.24 20.51
C ARG A 210 -5.64 -2.53 20.25
N LEU A 211 -4.98 -1.58 19.63
CA LEU A 211 -3.54 -1.54 19.39
C LEU A 211 -2.92 -0.55 20.38
N PRO A 212 -2.34 -1.02 21.50
CA PRO A 212 -2.07 -0.17 22.64
C PRO A 212 -0.98 0.88 22.42
N ALA A 213 0.07 0.57 21.65
CA ALA A 213 1.18 1.49 21.44
C ALA A 213 0.86 2.57 20.38
N SER A 214 0.13 2.23 19.33
CA SER A 214 -0.30 3.18 18.31
C SER A 214 -1.59 3.92 18.69
N GLY A 215 -2.37 3.37 19.64
CA GLY A 215 -3.65 3.92 20.08
C GLY A 215 -4.82 3.63 19.15
N PHE A 216 -4.65 2.81 18.12
CA PHE A 216 -5.77 2.42 17.26
C PHE A 216 -6.76 1.50 17.95
N SER A 217 -8.04 1.71 17.66
CA SER A 217 -9.12 0.74 17.87
C SER A 217 -9.65 0.31 16.49
N VAL A 218 -9.88 -0.98 16.32
CA VAL A 218 -10.34 -1.60 15.07
C VAL A 218 -11.60 -2.40 15.33
N ALA A 219 -12.67 -2.12 14.59
CA ALA A 219 -13.88 -2.90 14.59
C ALA A 219 -13.98 -3.73 13.31
N ALA A 220 -14.33 -5.01 13.47
CA ALA A 220 -14.67 -5.93 12.40
C ALA A 220 -16.03 -6.56 12.74
N VAL A 221 -17.03 -6.38 11.89
CA VAL A 221 -18.38 -6.86 12.10
C VAL A 221 -18.90 -7.62 10.88
N SER A 222 -19.72 -8.64 11.11
CA SER A 222 -20.39 -9.43 10.07
C SER A 222 -21.88 -9.57 10.37
N SER A 223 -22.70 -9.71 9.34
CA SER A 223 -24.11 -10.07 9.48
C SER A 223 -24.24 -11.49 10.08
N THR A 224 -25.21 -11.69 11.00
CA THR A 224 -25.37 -12.96 11.75
C THR A 224 -26.45 -13.88 11.21
N ALA A 225 -27.06 -13.59 10.06
CA ALA A 225 -28.13 -14.46 9.56
C ALA A 225 -27.61 -15.89 9.32
N THR A 226 -27.77 -16.76 10.31
CA THR A 226 -27.53 -18.19 10.14
C THR A 226 -28.66 -18.76 9.29
N LEU A 227 -28.30 -19.45 8.22
CA LEU A 227 -29.25 -20.13 7.36
C LEU A 227 -29.14 -21.64 7.56
N ILE A 228 -30.28 -22.26 7.81
CA ILE A 228 -30.43 -23.72 7.84
C ILE A 228 -31.55 -24.06 6.86
N THR A 229 -31.27 -24.93 5.89
CA THR A 229 -32.30 -25.49 5.01
C THR A 229 -32.45 -27.00 5.29
N ASP A 230 -33.66 -27.49 5.36
CA ASP A 230 -33.99 -28.91 5.55
C ASP A 230 -34.66 -29.46 4.27
N GLY A 231 -33.97 -29.43 3.14
CA GLY A 231 -34.30 -30.22 1.96
C GLY A 231 -35.35 -29.68 0.96
N ASP A 232 -35.89 -28.47 1.17
CA ASP A 232 -37.03 -27.98 0.35
C ASP A 232 -36.68 -27.01 -0.79
N ALA A 233 -35.38 -26.79 -1.09
CA ALA A 233 -34.96 -25.84 -2.12
C ALA A 233 -33.99 -26.45 -3.11
N ASP A 234 -34.25 -26.34 -4.41
CA ASP A 234 -33.33 -26.77 -5.48
C ASP A 234 -32.07 -25.89 -5.55
N LYS A 235 -32.19 -24.61 -5.22
CA LYS A 235 -31.09 -23.64 -5.24
C LYS A 235 -31.22 -22.66 -4.08
N LEU A 236 -30.07 -22.36 -3.47
CA LEU A 236 -29.94 -21.39 -2.41
C LEU A 236 -29.02 -20.24 -2.85
N ASP A 237 -29.51 -19.00 -2.77
CA ASP A 237 -28.70 -17.77 -2.89
C ASP A 237 -28.76 -17.02 -1.55
N PHE A 238 -27.58 -16.76 -0.96
CA PHE A 238 -27.44 -16.11 0.33
C PHE A 238 -26.33 -15.04 0.30
N ALA A 239 -26.55 -13.89 0.93
CA ALA A 239 -25.55 -12.82 0.98
C ALA A 239 -25.04 -12.59 2.41
N ILE A 240 -23.75 -12.41 2.54
CA ILE A 240 -23.06 -12.03 3.78
C ILE A 240 -22.35 -10.72 3.56
N PHE A 241 -22.45 -9.83 4.54
CA PHE A 241 -21.78 -8.53 4.54
C PHE A 241 -20.85 -8.46 5.74
N ALA A 242 -19.65 -7.89 5.51
CA ALA A 242 -18.71 -7.54 6.57
C ALA A 242 -18.37 -6.06 6.46
N ALA A 243 -18.15 -5.43 7.59
CA ALA A 243 -17.71 -4.05 7.63
C ALA A 243 -16.57 -3.86 8.64
N TYR A 244 -15.67 -2.94 8.28
CA TYR A 244 -14.46 -2.60 9.02
C TYR A 244 -14.40 -1.10 9.24
N ALA A 245 -13.98 -0.70 10.43
CA ALA A 245 -13.62 0.67 10.76
C ALA A 245 -12.43 0.69 11.71
N ALA A 246 -11.66 1.77 11.67
CA ALA A 246 -10.54 1.98 12.57
C ALA A 246 -10.41 3.47 12.90
N THR A 247 -10.07 3.78 14.15
CA THR A 247 -9.82 5.14 14.62
C THR A 247 -8.86 5.14 15.80
N ARG A 248 -8.09 6.22 15.96
CA ARG A 248 -7.35 6.51 17.20
C ARG A 248 -8.24 7.18 18.24
N ASP A 249 -9.19 8.00 17.77
CA ASP A 249 -10.10 8.77 18.60
C ASP A 249 -11.54 8.51 18.11
N GLY A 250 -12.41 8.02 18.99
CA GLY A 250 -13.81 7.78 18.67
C GLY A 250 -14.23 6.31 18.81
N ASP A 251 -15.37 5.99 18.25
CA ASP A 251 -15.98 4.66 18.31
C ASP A 251 -15.97 3.97 16.93
N PRO A 252 -14.98 3.10 16.64
CA PRO A 252 -14.95 2.36 15.38
C PRO A 252 -16.12 1.38 15.23
N LEU A 253 -16.73 0.94 16.34
CA LEU A 253 -17.86 0.00 16.29
C LEU A 253 -19.11 0.65 15.70
N GLY A 254 -19.43 1.88 16.12
CA GLY A 254 -20.56 2.64 15.61
C GLY A 254 -20.44 2.84 14.09
N ASP A 255 -19.27 3.22 13.61
CA ASP A 255 -18.99 3.40 12.17
C ASP A 255 -19.10 2.07 11.40
N ALA A 256 -18.52 0.98 11.93
CA ALA A 256 -18.61 -0.34 11.30
C ALA A 256 -20.03 -0.87 11.23
N LEU A 257 -20.84 -0.71 12.29
CA LEU A 257 -22.24 -1.12 12.31
C LEU A 257 -23.10 -0.30 11.35
N THR A 258 -22.85 1.00 11.24
CA THR A 258 -23.53 1.86 10.26
C THR A 258 -23.23 1.38 8.84
N ALA A 259 -21.95 1.17 8.51
CA ALA A 259 -21.53 0.67 7.20
C ALA A 259 -22.12 -0.73 6.89
N LEU A 260 -22.19 -1.62 7.89
CA LEU A 260 -22.82 -2.94 7.75
C LEU A 260 -24.31 -2.83 7.46
N SER A 261 -25.02 -1.99 8.20
CA SER A 261 -26.47 -1.77 8.03
C SER A 261 -26.79 -1.21 6.64
N ASP A 262 -26.02 -0.24 6.18
CA ASP A 262 -26.18 0.37 4.85
C ASP A 262 -25.89 -0.64 3.72
N ALA A 263 -24.87 -1.50 3.91
CA ALA A 263 -24.55 -2.55 2.95
C ALA A 263 -25.66 -3.62 2.89
N TRP A 264 -26.18 -4.02 4.04
CA TRP A 264 -27.30 -4.94 4.14
C TRP A 264 -28.55 -4.39 3.46
N ALA A 265 -28.92 -3.13 3.73
CA ALA A 265 -30.07 -2.48 3.13
C ALA A 265 -29.96 -2.36 1.60
N ALA A 266 -28.74 -2.12 1.08
CA ALA A 266 -28.49 -2.06 -0.35
C ALA A 266 -28.59 -3.44 -1.02
N GLY A 267 -28.13 -4.49 -0.35
CA GLY A 267 -28.05 -5.85 -0.87
C GLY A 267 -26.90 -6.07 -1.87
N PHE A 268 -26.50 -7.34 -2.05
CA PHE A 268 -25.35 -7.70 -2.89
C PHE A 268 -25.50 -7.24 -4.35
N ALA A 269 -26.69 -7.36 -4.94
CA ALA A 269 -26.91 -6.98 -6.34
C ALA A 269 -26.62 -5.49 -6.59
N SER A 270 -27.08 -4.61 -5.69
CA SER A 270 -26.81 -3.17 -5.80
C SER A 270 -25.33 -2.86 -5.62
N LEU A 271 -24.67 -3.51 -4.64
CA LEU A 271 -23.22 -3.33 -4.43
C LEU A 271 -22.41 -3.83 -5.62
N ALA A 272 -22.81 -4.90 -6.28
CA ALA A 272 -22.16 -5.42 -7.47
C ALA A 272 -22.32 -4.48 -8.69
N VAL A 273 -23.46 -3.78 -8.80
CA VAL A 273 -23.65 -2.72 -9.80
C VAL A 273 -22.77 -1.51 -9.48
N GLU A 274 -22.80 -1.00 -8.25
CA GLU A 274 -21.92 0.10 -7.80
C GLU A 274 -20.42 -0.21 -8.09
N GLN A 275 -20.01 -1.45 -7.85
CA GLN A 275 -18.65 -1.94 -8.10
C GLN A 275 -18.31 -1.92 -9.59
N SER A 276 -19.19 -2.48 -10.42
CA SER A 276 -19.02 -2.53 -11.88
C SER A 276 -18.95 -1.12 -12.47
N ASP A 277 -19.85 -0.21 -12.06
CA ASP A 277 -19.88 1.18 -12.51
C ASP A 277 -18.61 1.93 -12.10
N TRP A 278 -18.08 1.63 -10.90
CA TRP A 278 -16.82 2.25 -10.45
C TRP A 278 -15.65 1.81 -11.33
N PHE A 279 -15.52 0.50 -11.61
CA PHE A 279 -14.46 -0.03 -12.47
C PHE A 279 -14.64 0.38 -13.93
N GLU A 280 -15.84 0.47 -14.44
CA GLU A 280 -16.10 0.98 -15.80
C GLU A 280 -15.56 2.41 -15.96
N ARG A 281 -15.84 3.31 -15.02
CA ARG A 281 -15.30 4.67 -15.00
C ARG A 281 -13.77 4.70 -14.87
N HIS A 282 -13.19 3.75 -14.12
CA HIS A 282 -11.73 3.62 -14.01
C HIS A 282 -11.12 3.16 -15.33
N TRP A 283 -11.61 2.09 -15.90
CA TRP A 283 -11.08 1.52 -17.15
C TRP A 283 -11.27 2.45 -18.35
N ALA A 284 -12.32 3.24 -18.39
CA ALA A 284 -12.53 4.23 -19.44
C ALA A 284 -11.39 5.26 -19.54
N LYS A 285 -10.64 5.50 -18.46
CA LYS A 285 -9.53 6.46 -18.40
C LYS A 285 -8.14 5.81 -18.40
N SER A 286 -8.02 4.55 -18.01
CA SER A 286 -6.73 3.91 -17.72
C SER A 286 -6.44 2.68 -18.58
N GLN A 287 -7.40 2.17 -19.34
CA GLN A 287 -7.25 0.94 -20.13
C GLN A 287 -6.13 1.07 -21.19
N VAL A 288 -5.20 0.13 -21.16
CA VAL A 288 -4.21 -0.09 -22.21
C VAL A 288 -4.62 -1.31 -23.02
N LYS A 289 -4.62 -1.22 -24.36
CA LYS A 289 -4.94 -2.31 -25.27
C LYS A 289 -3.68 -2.75 -26.01
N ILE A 290 -3.41 -4.05 -26.00
CA ILE A 290 -2.29 -4.70 -26.71
C ILE A 290 -2.85 -5.90 -27.48
N PRO A 291 -3.58 -5.67 -28.60
CA PRO A 291 -4.40 -6.71 -29.26
C PRO A 291 -3.63 -7.96 -29.67
N ASP A 292 -2.36 -7.79 -30.07
CA ASP A 292 -1.53 -8.89 -30.59
C ASP A 292 -0.80 -9.68 -29.48
N LEU A 293 -0.88 -9.20 -28.22
CA LEU A 293 -0.20 -9.78 -27.06
C LEU A 293 -1.12 -9.84 -25.84
N PRO A 294 -2.13 -10.72 -25.83
CA PRO A 294 -3.15 -10.75 -24.77
C PRO A 294 -2.58 -11.02 -23.37
N ALA A 295 -1.51 -11.79 -23.24
CA ALA A 295 -0.83 -12.01 -21.97
C ALA A 295 -0.15 -10.73 -21.45
N ALA A 296 0.45 -9.93 -22.32
CA ALA A 296 1.02 -8.63 -21.93
C ALA A 296 -0.09 -7.64 -21.54
N GLU A 297 -1.21 -7.63 -22.28
CA GLU A 297 -2.37 -6.81 -21.92
C GLU A 297 -2.94 -7.21 -20.56
N GLN A 298 -3.06 -8.51 -20.28
CA GLN A 298 -3.48 -9.03 -18.97
C GLN A 298 -2.53 -8.57 -17.86
N ALA A 299 -1.21 -8.68 -18.06
CA ALA A 299 -0.21 -8.29 -17.06
C ALA A 299 -0.26 -6.79 -16.74
N VAL A 300 -0.36 -5.92 -17.76
CA VAL A 300 -0.52 -4.46 -17.56
C VAL A 300 -1.82 -4.16 -16.82
N ARG A 301 -2.92 -4.77 -17.21
CA ARG A 301 -4.23 -4.58 -16.59
C ARG A 301 -4.24 -5.06 -15.15
N TYR A 302 -3.61 -6.19 -14.87
CA TYR A 302 -3.46 -6.69 -13.51
C TYR A 302 -2.64 -5.72 -12.65
N ALA A 303 -1.53 -5.18 -13.15
CA ALA A 303 -0.75 -4.17 -12.43
C ALA A 303 -1.59 -2.92 -12.11
N GLN A 304 -2.34 -2.40 -13.09
CA GLN A 304 -3.25 -1.27 -12.89
C GLN A 304 -4.36 -1.59 -11.87
N PHE A 305 -4.92 -2.79 -11.94
CA PHE A 305 -5.93 -3.27 -10.99
C PHE A 305 -5.37 -3.33 -9.57
N GLN A 306 -4.16 -3.88 -9.39
CA GLN A 306 -3.51 -3.95 -8.08
C GLN A 306 -3.19 -2.56 -7.52
N LEU A 307 -2.69 -1.63 -8.34
CA LEU A 307 -2.41 -0.26 -7.89
C LEU A 307 -3.67 0.44 -7.39
N VAL A 308 -4.77 0.40 -8.18
CA VAL A 308 -5.98 1.17 -7.84
C VAL A 308 -6.72 0.63 -6.63
N GLN A 309 -6.61 -0.66 -6.35
CA GLN A 309 -7.21 -1.24 -5.14
C GLN A 309 -6.31 -1.15 -3.90
N ALA A 310 -5.01 -0.88 -4.07
CA ALA A 310 -4.07 -0.77 -2.95
C ALA A 310 -3.89 0.66 -2.43
N VAL A 311 -4.11 1.68 -3.27
CA VAL A 311 -3.88 3.07 -2.91
C VAL A 311 -5.03 3.64 -2.08
N CYS A 312 -4.71 4.31 -0.97
CA CYS A 312 -5.67 5.06 -0.19
C CYS A 312 -6.17 6.29 -0.96
N ARG A 313 -7.47 6.60 -0.85
CA ARG A 313 -8.13 7.65 -1.63
C ARG A 313 -8.67 8.81 -0.80
N ASP A 314 -8.52 8.76 0.52
CA ASP A 314 -9.01 9.79 1.45
C ASP A 314 -7.89 10.67 2.04
N GLY A 315 -6.64 10.43 1.66
CA GLY A 315 -5.49 11.20 2.14
C GLY A 315 -5.02 10.82 3.55
N LYS A 316 -5.57 9.77 4.17
CA LYS A 316 -5.17 9.32 5.52
C LYS A 316 -4.03 8.31 5.51
N ALA A 317 -3.78 7.69 4.38
CA ALA A 317 -2.69 6.76 4.15
C ALA A 317 -2.23 6.86 2.68
N SER A 318 -1.19 6.14 2.31
CA SER A 318 -0.72 6.05 0.93
C SER A 318 -0.79 4.59 0.44
N ILE A 319 0.17 4.14 -0.34
CA ILE A 319 0.27 2.78 -0.84
C ILE A 319 1.53 2.11 -0.29
N ALA A 320 1.37 0.94 0.33
CA ALA A 320 2.50 0.16 0.81
C ALA A 320 3.29 -0.49 -0.33
N ALA A 321 4.60 -0.71 -0.14
CA ALA A 321 5.51 -1.27 -1.14
C ALA A 321 5.06 -2.62 -1.73
N LYS A 322 4.38 -3.46 -0.95
CA LYS A 322 3.80 -4.74 -1.39
C LYS A 322 2.28 -4.68 -1.60
N GLY A 323 1.74 -3.48 -1.80
CA GLY A 323 0.30 -3.28 -1.97
C GLY A 323 -0.51 -3.51 -0.69
N GLN A 324 -1.84 -3.67 -0.86
CA GLN A 324 -2.77 -3.69 0.26
C GLN A 324 -2.63 -4.93 1.17
N THR A 325 -2.27 -6.08 0.61
CA THR A 325 -2.29 -7.36 1.32
C THR A 325 -0.94 -8.08 1.39
N GLY A 326 0.12 -7.49 0.80
CA GLY A 326 1.46 -8.08 0.84
C GLY A 326 2.12 -7.87 2.21
N GLU A 327 2.79 -8.90 2.73
CA GLU A 327 3.37 -8.89 4.09
C GLU A 327 4.79 -8.31 4.15
N GLY A 328 5.49 -8.23 3.01
CA GLY A 328 6.85 -7.67 2.97
C GLY A 328 6.87 -6.16 3.27
N TYR A 329 7.96 -5.71 3.85
CA TYR A 329 8.19 -4.33 4.28
C TYR A 329 7.18 -3.81 5.30
N GLU A 330 6.58 -4.67 6.11
CA GLU A 330 5.69 -4.35 7.25
C GLU A 330 4.55 -3.38 6.92
N GLY A 331 4.21 -3.20 5.64
CA GLY A 331 3.20 -2.25 5.18
C GLY A 331 3.69 -0.81 4.99
N HIS A 332 5.00 -0.58 5.03
CA HIS A 332 5.59 0.75 4.86
C HIS A 332 5.43 1.30 3.44
N VAL A 333 5.34 2.62 3.38
CA VAL A 333 5.38 3.44 2.18
C VAL A 333 6.83 3.90 1.96
N PHE A 334 7.27 3.89 0.71
CA PHE A 334 8.57 4.35 0.25
C PHE A 334 8.39 5.43 -0.82
N TRP A 335 9.48 6.06 -1.22
CA TRP A 335 9.51 7.07 -2.30
C TRP A 335 9.02 6.55 -3.66
N ASP A 336 9.00 5.23 -3.85
CA ASP A 336 8.40 4.56 -5.01
C ASP A 336 6.94 4.99 -5.23
N ALA A 337 6.19 5.19 -4.16
CA ALA A 337 4.82 5.67 -4.22
C ALA A 337 4.73 7.04 -4.91
N ASP A 338 5.68 7.93 -4.63
CA ASP A 338 5.70 9.29 -5.14
C ASP A 338 6.20 9.35 -6.59
N LEU A 339 7.29 8.65 -6.89
CA LEU A 339 7.96 8.77 -8.19
C LEU A 339 7.37 7.85 -9.27
N TYR A 340 6.89 6.66 -8.91
CA TYR A 340 6.42 5.66 -9.88
C TYR A 340 4.92 5.44 -9.87
N VAL A 341 4.26 5.52 -8.72
CA VAL A 341 2.82 5.26 -8.60
C VAL A 341 1.99 6.53 -8.83
N LEU A 342 2.36 7.63 -8.17
CA LEU A 342 1.61 8.89 -8.26
C LEU A 342 1.44 9.39 -9.71
N PRO A 343 2.46 9.35 -10.61
CA PRO A 343 2.27 9.78 -12.00
C PRO A 343 1.21 8.97 -12.75
N VAL A 344 1.08 7.66 -12.49
CA VAL A 344 0.01 6.84 -13.09
C VAL A 344 -1.36 7.46 -12.78
N PHE A 345 -1.57 7.87 -11.53
CA PHE A 345 -2.83 8.47 -11.11
C PHE A 345 -2.96 9.94 -11.51
N ALA A 346 -1.90 10.72 -11.55
CA ALA A 346 -1.95 12.11 -12.02
C ALA A 346 -2.53 12.20 -13.44
N PHE A 347 -2.22 11.23 -14.30
CA PHE A 347 -2.72 11.17 -15.68
C PHE A 347 -4.04 10.41 -15.86
N THR A 348 -4.43 9.54 -14.91
CA THR A 348 -5.63 8.69 -15.07
C THR A 348 -6.74 9.00 -14.06
N ARG A 349 -6.36 9.28 -12.82
CA ARG A 349 -7.24 9.51 -11.66
C ARG A 349 -6.67 10.60 -10.75
N PRO A 350 -6.67 11.88 -11.18
CA PRO A 350 -6.00 12.98 -10.46
C PRO A 350 -6.42 13.10 -8.99
N GLU A 351 -7.67 12.76 -8.67
CA GLU A 351 -8.17 12.74 -7.29
C GLU A 351 -7.41 11.76 -6.38
N ILE A 352 -6.89 10.67 -6.92
CA ILE A 352 -6.07 9.70 -6.18
C ILE A 352 -4.66 10.25 -5.96
N ALA A 353 -4.04 10.80 -7.00
CA ALA A 353 -2.73 11.44 -6.89
C ALA A 353 -2.76 12.59 -5.86
N ARG A 354 -3.85 13.36 -5.85
CA ARG A 354 -4.08 14.42 -4.86
C ARG A 354 -4.14 13.87 -3.43
N ALA A 355 -4.86 12.77 -3.21
CA ALA A 355 -4.95 12.13 -1.90
C ALA A 355 -3.57 11.67 -1.40
N MET A 356 -2.72 11.12 -2.28
CA MET A 356 -1.35 10.73 -1.93
C MET A 356 -0.50 11.94 -1.50
N LEU A 357 -0.63 13.08 -2.19
CA LEU A 357 0.05 14.33 -1.81
C LEU A 357 -0.49 14.92 -0.51
N VAL A 358 -1.80 14.88 -0.28
CA VAL A 358 -2.41 15.32 1.00
C VAL A 358 -1.83 14.53 2.18
N TRP A 359 -1.63 13.23 2.00
CA TRP A 359 -0.99 12.40 3.02
C TRP A 359 0.47 12.83 3.28
N ARG A 360 1.26 13.15 2.23
CA ARG A 360 2.63 13.69 2.40
C ARG A 360 2.62 15.04 3.12
N ILE A 361 1.71 15.94 2.73
CA ILE A 361 1.56 17.25 3.37
C ILE A 361 1.23 17.10 4.87
N ALA A 362 0.32 16.18 5.21
CA ALA A 362 -0.02 15.89 6.60
C ALA A 362 1.18 15.36 7.42
N GLY A 363 2.15 14.69 6.78
CA GLY A 363 3.39 14.20 7.39
C GLY A 363 4.48 15.26 7.61
N LEU A 364 4.25 16.53 7.27
CA LEU A 364 5.30 17.57 7.30
C LEU A 364 5.90 17.80 8.70
N ASP A 365 5.10 17.74 9.76
CA ASP A 365 5.61 17.93 11.13
C ASP A 365 6.49 16.77 11.59
N ALA A 366 6.18 15.54 11.18
CA ALA A 366 7.05 14.39 11.41
C ALA A 366 8.37 14.53 10.64
N ALA A 367 8.31 15.01 9.39
CA ALA A 367 9.51 15.28 8.59
C ALA A 367 10.39 16.39 9.18
N ARG A 368 9.79 17.44 9.78
CA ARG A 368 10.54 18.46 10.55
C ARG A 368 11.26 17.83 11.75
N SER A 369 10.56 16.97 12.48
CA SER A 369 11.13 16.26 13.63
C SER A 369 12.27 15.34 13.20
N ASN A 370 12.13 14.64 12.09
CA ASN A 370 13.18 13.80 11.52
C ASN A 370 14.43 14.62 11.12
N ALA A 371 14.26 15.78 10.49
CA ALA A 371 15.35 16.68 10.18
C ALA A 371 16.16 17.09 11.45
N ARG A 372 15.46 17.36 12.57
CA ARG A 372 16.12 17.68 13.86
C ARG A 372 16.86 16.47 14.42
N MET A 373 16.30 15.27 14.32
CA MET A 373 16.99 14.03 14.74
C MET A 373 18.24 13.78 13.91
N MET A 374 18.23 14.13 12.62
CA MET A 374 19.39 14.04 11.72
C MET A 374 20.41 15.16 11.90
N GLY A 375 20.16 16.11 12.81
CA GLY A 375 21.08 17.19 13.19
C GLY A 375 20.94 18.48 12.37
N GLN A 376 19.94 18.61 11.49
CA GLN A 376 19.69 19.83 10.75
C GLN A 376 18.99 20.88 11.64
N SER A 377 19.38 22.15 11.47
CA SER A 377 18.86 23.27 12.26
C SER A 377 17.48 23.75 11.75
N GLN A 378 17.16 23.51 10.50
CA GLN A 378 15.93 23.91 9.83
C GLN A 378 15.50 22.90 8.78
N GLY A 379 14.34 23.15 8.13
CA GLY A 379 13.81 22.32 7.07
C GLY A 379 13.07 21.07 7.57
N ALA A 380 12.69 20.22 6.63
CA ALA A 380 11.99 18.96 6.84
C ALA A 380 12.65 17.86 6.01
N LEU A 381 12.80 16.66 6.58
CA LEU A 381 13.38 15.49 5.92
C LEU A 381 12.38 14.35 6.00
N TYR A 382 11.80 13.97 4.87
CA TYR A 382 10.89 12.85 4.79
C TYR A 382 11.62 11.52 5.04
N PRO A 383 10.94 10.57 5.70
CA PRO A 383 11.53 9.28 6.06
C PRO A 383 11.74 8.40 4.84
N TRP A 384 12.70 7.49 4.94
CA TRP A 384 12.90 6.45 3.94
C TRP A 384 11.71 5.48 3.90
N ARG A 385 11.22 5.05 5.07
CA ARG A 385 10.08 4.14 5.18
C ARG A 385 9.19 4.52 6.36
N THR A 386 7.88 4.48 6.16
CA THR A 386 6.91 4.92 7.17
C THR A 386 5.49 4.43 6.89
N ILE A 387 4.63 4.44 7.92
CA ILE A 387 3.16 4.39 7.75
C ILE A 387 2.54 5.72 8.18
N ASP A 388 3.00 6.34 9.27
CA ASP A 388 2.40 7.56 9.84
C ASP A 388 3.18 8.86 9.57
N GLY A 389 4.28 8.78 8.83
CA GLY A 389 5.13 9.93 8.51
C GLY A 389 6.44 9.98 9.33
N ALA A 390 6.57 9.22 10.42
CA ALA A 390 7.81 9.11 11.16
C ALA A 390 8.80 8.15 10.49
N GLU A 391 10.13 8.36 10.67
CA GLU A 391 11.14 7.42 10.19
C GLU A 391 11.10 6.13 10.99
N CYS A 392 10.92 5.01 10.29
CA CYS A 392 10.79 3.67 10.87
C CYS A 392 11.96 2.75 10.52
N SER A 393 13.00 3.25 9.83
CA SER A 393 14.10 2.43 9.37
C SER A 393 15.14 2.18 10.47
N SER A 394 15.46 0.91 10.70
CA SER A 394 16.61 0.49 11.48
C SER A 394 17.92 0.49 10.67
N PHE A 395 17.88 0.75 9.37
CA PHE A 395 19.04 0.77 8.46
C PHE A 395 19.68 2.17 8.41
N PHE A 396 20.37 2.54 9.48
CA PHE A 396 21.13 3.78 9.54
C PHE A 396 22.62 3.53 9.15
N PRO A 397 23.23 4.34 8.27
CA PRO A 397 22.68 5.47 7.52
C PRO A 397 22.15 5.08 6.13
N GLY A 398 22.15 3.82 5.75
CA GLY A 398 21.78 3.36 4.42
C GLY A 398 20.39 3.85 3.99
N GLY A 399 19.38 3.70 4.86
CA GLY A 399 18.03 4.22 4.60
C GLY A 399 17.91 5.71 4.94
N SER A 400 18.23 6.11 6.16
CA SER A 400 17.98 7.47 6.66
C SER A 400 18.80 8.57 5.98
N ALA A 401 19.89 8.23 5.28
CA ALA A 401 20.67 9.18 4.46
C ALA A 401 20.21 9.30 3.00
N GLN A 402 19.04 8.77 2.66
CA GLN A 402 18.42 8.94 1.33
C GLN A 402 17.70 10.29 1.23
N TYR A 403 18.46 11.37 1.18
CA TYR A 403 17.93 12.74 1.12
C TYR A 403 17.18 13.04 -0.19
N HIS A 404 17.45 12.28 -1.28
CA HIS A 404 16.77 12.45 -2.57
C HIS A 404 15.25 12.31 -2.47
N ILE A 405 14.72 11.61 -1.46
CA ILE A 405 13.30 11.43 -1.20
C ILE A 405 12.56 12.77 -1.09
N ASN A 406 13.19 13.78 -0.49
CA ASN A 406 12.63 15.13 -0.48
C ASN A 406 12.37 15.68 -1.89
N ALA A 407 13.33 15.46 -2.79
CA ALA A 407 13.22 15.94 -4.16
C ALA A 407 12.27 15.05 -5.00
N ASP A 408 12.18 13.76 -4.70
CA ASP A 408 11.23 12.85 -5.34
C ASP A 408 9.78 13.26 -5.04
N ILE A 409 9.49 13.62 -3.79
CA ILE A 409 8.18 14.14 -3.38
C ILE A 409 7.91 15.51 -4.03
N ALA A 410 8.91 16.39 -4.11
CA ALA A 410 8.79 17.67 -4.79
C ALA A 410 8.50 17.48 -6.29
N PHE A 411 9.16 16.53 -6.93
CA PHE A 411 8.92 16.16 -8.33
C PHE A 411 7.50 15.59 -8.53
N ALA A 412 7.02 14.76 -7.60
CA ALA A 412 5.65 14.25 -7.61
C ALA A 412 4.61 15.37 -7.51
N LEU A 413 4.80 16.33 -6.60
CA LEU A 413 3.95 17.51 -6.45
C LEU A 413 3.94 18.35 -7.75
N ARG A 414 5.12 18.61 -8.32
CA ARG A 414 5.26 19.33 -9.59
C ARG A 414 4.54 18.61 -10.72
N THR A 415 4.77 17.30 -10.86
CA THR A 415 4.10 16.45 -11.87
C THR A 415 2.58 16.53 -11.76
N TYR A 416 2.05 16.47 -10.55
CA TYR A 416 0.61 16.61 -10.31
C TYR A 416 0.10 17.99 -10.76
N VAL A 417 0.74 19.06 -10.32
CA VAL A 417 0.33 20.44 -10.65
C VAL A 417 0.39 20.68 -12.16
N GLU A 418 1.47 20.25 -12.83
CA GLU A 418 1.65 20.42 -14.28
C GLU A 418 0.67 19.55 -15.09
N ALA A 419 0.39 18.32 -14.68
CA ALA A 419 -0.51 17.41 -15.37
C ALA A 419 -1.99 17.80 -15.23
N THR A 420 -2.37 18.35 -14.07
CA THR A 420 -3.78 18.60 -13.74
C THR A 420 -4.18 20.08 -13.84
N GLY A 421 -3.23 21.00 -13.71
CA GLY A 421 -3.47 22.42 -13.53
C GLY A 421 -4.01 22.81 -12.14
N ASP A 422 -4.18 21.84 -11.22
CA ASP A 422 -4.67 22.10 -9.86
C ASP A 422 -3.56 22.70 -8.99
N ARG A 423 -3.59 24.01 -8.81
CA ARG A 423 -2.69 24.74 -7.94
C ARG A 423 -3.17 24.86 -6.50
N SER A 424 -4.43 24.49 -6.20
CA SER A 424 -4.99 24.61 -4.84
C SER A 424 -4.22 23.78 -3.82
N ILE A 425 -3.63 22.67 -4.24
CA ILE A 425 -2.77 21.82 -3.39
C ILE A 425 -1.56 22.59 -2.83
N LEU A 426 -1.06 23.61 -3.55
CA LEU A 426 0.04 24.45 -3.08
C LEU A 426 -0.40 25.29 -1.88
N ASP A 427 -1.60 25.87 -1.95
CA ASP A 427 -2.18 26.69 -0.88
C ASP A 427 -2.58 25.86 0.34
N GLU A 428 -2.89 24.59 0.15
CA GLU A 428 -3.27 23.62 1.20
C GLU A 428 -2.06 22.99 1.93
N GLY A 429 -0.85 23.55 1.76
CA GLY A 429 0.37 23.12 2.43
C GLY A 429 1.47 22.61 1.49
N GLY A 430 1.16 22.36 0.21
CA GLY A 430 2.15 21.89 -0.76
C GLY A 430 3.32 22.86 -0.95
N ALA A 431 3.06 24.16 -0.99
CA ALA A 431 4.13 25.16 -1.08
C ALA A 431 5.03 25.18 0.17
N MET A 432 4.44 25.05 1.36
CA MET A 432 5.20 24.95 2.60
C MET A 432 6.06 23.67 2.64
N MET A 433 5.47 22.53 2.26
CA MET A 433 6.20 21.25 2.15
C MET A 433 7.40 21.40 1.21
N LEU A 434 7.21 21.99 0.03
CA LEU A 434 8.23 22.19 -0.98
C LEU A 434 9.39 23.06 -0.46
N VAL A 435 9.09 24.16 0.22
CA VAL A 435 10.10 25.08 0.77
C VAL A 435 10.87 24.45 1.93
N GLU A 436 10.19 23.84 2.88
CA GLU A 436 10.80 23.22 4.05
C GLU A 436 11.73 22.06 3.67
N THR A 437 11.32 21.25 2.70
CA THR A 437 12.16 20.15 2.20
C THR A 437 13.34 20.63 1.37
N ALA A 438 13.20 21.75 0.64
CA ALA A 438 14.31 22.35 -0.11
C ALA A 438 15.40 22.97 0.79
N ARG A 439 15.02 23.47 1.97
CA ARG A 439 15.98 24.02 2.95
C ARG A 439 17.03 23.01 3.40
N ILE A 440 16.70 21.72 3.39
CA ILE A 440 17.64 20.63 3.72
C ILE A 440 18.87 20.65 2.79
N TRP A 441 18.69 20.95 1.52
CA TRP A 441 19.81 21.01 0.57
C TRP A 441 20.81 22.11 0.94
N LEU A 442 20.33 23.26 1.44
CA LEU A 442 21.18 24.35 1.90
C LEU A 442 21.85 24.07 3.26
N GLU A 443 21.33 23.12 4.05
CA GLU A 443 21.91 22.67 5.32
C GLU A 443 23.04 21.64 5.13
N ILE A 444 22.88 20.73 4.15
CA ILE A 444 23.83 19.62 3.94
C ILE A 444 24.82 19.88 2.82
N GLY A 445 24.51 20.79 1.89
CA GLY A 445 25.37 21.17 0.77
C GLY A 445 26.15 22.45 1.05
N TYR A 446 27.23 22.67 0.29
CA TYR A 446 28.06 23.86 0.39
C TYR A 446 28.79 24.12 -0.92
N HIS A 447 29.31 25.36 -1.10
CA HIS A 447 30.18 25.68 -2.22
C HIS A 447 31.62 25.22 -1.91
N ASP A 448 32.18 24.36 -2.77
CA ASP A 448 33.47 23.74 -2.55
C ASP A 448 34.54 24.34 -3.50
N PRO A 449 35.58 25.03 -2.96
CA PRO A 449 36.68 25.54 -3.76
C PRO A 449 37.44 24.43 -4.51
N ALA A 450 37.50 23.20 -3.98
CA ALA A 450 38.15 22.06 -4.63
C ALA A 450 37.42 21.62 -5.92
N HIS A 451 36.12 21.86 -6.00
CA HIS A 451 35.29 21.63 -7.17
C HIS A 451 34.97 22.91 -7.96
N GLY A 452 35.87 23.93 -7.91
CA GLY A 452 35.69 25.18 -8.68
C GLY A 452 34.54 26.05 -8.19
N ASP A 453 34.27 26.07 -6.90
CA ASP A 453 33.14 26.77 -6.25
C ASP A 453 31.76 26.29 -6.70
N MET A 454 31.67 25.02 -7.13
CA MET A 454 30.40 24.35 -7.38
C MET A 454 29.73 23.96 -6.06
N PHE A 455 28.41 23.84 -6.09
CA PHE A 455 27.63 23.39 -4.93
C PHE A 455 27.67 21.87 -4.86
N VAL A 456 28.17 21.30 -3.79
CA VAL A 456 28.38 19.88 -3.58
C VAL A 456 27.47 19.36 -2.47
N ILE A 457 27.01 18.11 -2.61
CA ILE A 457 26.22 17.38 -1.60
C ILE A 457 26.95 16.07 -1.30
N ASN A 458 27.44 15.93 -0.09
CA ASN A 458 28.27 14.82 0.32
C ASN A 458 27.57 13.92 1.36
N ARG A 459 28.03 12.66 1.47
CA ARG A 459 27.59 11.67 2.45
C ARG A 459 26.10 11.34 2.37
N VAL A 460 25.63 11.07 1.16
CA VAL A 460 24.25 10.64 0.89
C VAL A 460 24.21 9.19 0.41
N THR A 461 23.08 8.55 0.62
CA THR A 461 22.74 7.29 -0.07
C THR A 461 21.86 7.66 -1.27
N GLY A 462 22.28 7.25 -2.46
CA GLY A 462 21.50 7.46 -3.69
C GLY A 462 20.36 6.43 -3.84
N PRO A 463 19.62 6.48 -4.95
CA PRO A 463 18.52 5.55 -5.24
C PRO A 463 19.00 4.11 -5.46
N ASP A 464 20.27 3.93 -5.82
CA ASP A 464 20.96 2.64 -5.86
C ASP A 464 21.67 2.42 -4.51
N GLU A 465 21.14 1.48 -3.73
CA GLU A 465 21.53 1.26 -2.33
C GLU A 465 22.81 0.41 -2.17
N TYR A 466 23.52 0.07 -3.26
CA TYR A 466 24.78 -0.67 -3.18
C TYR A 466 25.89 0.12 -2.46
N SER A 467 25.78 1.45 -2.44
CA SER A 467 26.75 2.33 -1.81
C SER A 467 26.05 3.36 -0.94
N ALA A 468 26.34 3.35 0.36
CA ALA A 468 25.89 4.34 1.31
C ALA A 468 26.98 5.37 1.58
N LEU A 469 26.58 6.63 1.90
CA LEU A 469 27.44 7.75 2.26
C LEU A 469 28.46 8.09 1.16
N VAL A 470 27.98 8.20 -0.05
CA VAL A 470 28.78 8.67 -1.20
C VAL A 470 28.73 10.18 -1.33
N ASP A 471 29.75 10.74 -1.98
CA ASP A 471 29.83 12.15 -2.28
C ASP A 471 29.34 12.43 -3.70
N ASN A 472 28.57 13.50 -3.87
CA ASN A 472 28.07 13.98 -5.15
C ASN A 472 27.32 12.91 -5.98
N ASN A 473 26.37 12.21 -5.34
CA ASN A 473 25.52 11.27 -6.10
C ASN A 473 24.77 12.02 -7.20
N LEU A 474 24.94 11.57 -8.45
CA LEU A 474 24.41 12.23 -9.64
C LEU A 474 22.89 12.43 -9.57
N TYR A 475 22.16 11.35 -9.22
CA TYR A 475 20.69 11.42 -9.12
C TYR A 475 20.26 12.42 -8.04
N THR A 476 20.82 12.31 -6.84
CA THR A 476 20.53 13.22 -5.73
C THR A 476 20.81 14.67 -6.12
N ASN A 477 21.95 14.94 -6.75
CA ASN A 477 22.33 16.30 -7.14
C ASN A 477 21.39 16.86 -8.22
N MET A 478 21.06 16.08 -9.26
CA MET A 478 20.12 16.52 -10.30
C MET A 478 18.72 16.81 -9.73
N MET A 479 18.22 15.94 -8.87
CA MET A 479 16.90 16.09 -8.25
C MET A 479 16.89 17.27 -7.26
N ALA A 480 17.97 17.46 -6.49
CA ALA A 480 18.14 18.62 -5.60
C ALA A 480 18.13 19.95 -6.37
N ALA A 481 18.82 20.02 -7.52
CA ALA A 481 18.79 21.21 -8.36
C ALA A 481 17.38 21.56 -8.85
N ALA A 482 16.65 20.57 -9.38
CA ALA A 482 15.27 20.76 -9.84
C ALA A 482 14.32 21.17 -8.69
N HIS A 483 14.52 20.60 -7.51
CA HIS A 483 13.75 20.92 -6.32
C HIS A 483 14.02 22.35 -5.83
N LEU A 484 15.28 22.74 -5.68
CA LEU A 484 15.66 24.08 -5.24
C LEU A 484 15.12 25.19 -6.17
N ASP A 485 15.19 24.98 -7.50
CA ASP A 485 14.67 25.95 -8.46
C ASP A 485 13.14 26.09 -8.36
N TYR A 486 12.43 24.96 -8.29
CA TYR A 486 10.97 24.96 -8.15
C TYR A 486 10.52 25.51 -6.79
N ALA A 487 11.23 25.21 -5.71
CA ALA A 487 10.96 25.77 -4.39
C ALA A 487 11.18 27.28 -4.33
N ALA A 488 12.22 27.80 -5.01
CA ALA A 488 12.44 29.23 -5.13
C ALA A 488 11.33 29.95 -5.89
N GLU A 489 10.79 29.35 -6.97
CA GLU A 489 9.69 29.89 -7.73
C GLU A 489 8.41 29.94 -6.89
N ILE A 490 7.97 28.79 -6.36
CA ILE A 490 6.72 28.64 -5.64
C ILE A 490 6.77 29.35 -4.28
N GLY A 491 7.90 29.25 -3.57
CA GLY A 491 8.07 29.89 -2.27
C GLY A 491 7.99 31.42 -2.32
N LEU A 492 8.54 32.06 -3.37
CA LEU A 492 8.38 33.49 -3.61
C LEU A 492 6.92 33.86 -3.92
N ALA A 493 6.29 33.09 -4.82
CA ALA A 493 4.90 33.34 -5.21
C ALA A 493 3.94 33.20 -4.02
N ALA A 494 4.20 32.25 -3.11
CA ALA A 494 3.43 32.01 -1.90
C ALA A 494 3.86 32.90 -0.72
N GLN A 495 4.87 33.77 -0.88
CA GLN A 495 5.43 34.65 0.17
C GLN A 495 5.95 33.87 1.41
N LEU A 496 6.44 32.66 1.20
CA LEU A 496 7.04 31.78 2.24
C LEU A 496 8.53 32.00 2.42
N ILE A 497 9.20 32.60 1.45
CA ILE A 497 10.61 32.97 1.44
C ILE A 497 10.80 34.38 0.92
N ASP A 498 11.88 35.02 1.29
CA ASP A 498 12.29 36.31 0.74
C ASP A 498 13.17 36.15 -0.53
N ASN A 499 13.51 37.30 -1.15
CA ASN A 499 14.33 37.30 -2.34
C ASN A 499 15.75 36.73 -2.09
N ASP A 500 16.30 36.94 -0.91
CA ASP A 500 17.66 36.49 -0.59
C ASP A 500 17.71 34.98 -0.46
N GLU A 501 16.69 34.37 0.18
CA GLU A 501 16.57 32.91 0.26
C GLU A 501 16.35 32.29 -1.13
N ALA A 502 15.49 32.89 -1.96
CA ALA A 502 15.29 32.42 -3.34
C ALA A 502 16.55 32.50 -4.19
N VAL A 503 17.34 33.57 -4.03
CA VAL A 503 18.63 33.72 -4.74
C VAL A 503 19.59 32.64 -4.29
N ARG A 504 19.70 32.34 -2.98
CA ARG A 504 20.56 31.25 -2.48
C ARG A 504 20.13 29.89 -3.06
N MET A 505 18.83 29.57 -3.09
CA MET A 505 18.32 28.33 -3.67
C MET A 505 18.66 28.21 -5.16
N ARG A 506 18.42 29.26 -5.95
CA ARG A 506 18.74 29.27 -7.39
C ARG A 506 20.25 29.22 -7.68
N LEU A 507 21.06 29.87 -6.85
CA LEU A 507 22.50 29.80 -6.98
C LEU A 507 23.01 28.38 -6.73
N ALA A 508 22.55 27.73 -5.66
CA ALA A 508 22.86 26.33 -5.37
C ALA A 508 22.43 25.40 -6.51
N ALA A 509 21.18 25.55 -7.00
CA ALA A 509 20.67 24.78 -8.12
C ALA A 509 21.49 24.92 -9.41
N THR A 510 21.87 26.17 -9.75
CA THR A 510 22.63 26.46 -10.98
C THR A 510 24.08 25.98 -10.90
N LYS A 511 24.65 26.00 -9.70
CA LYS A 511 26.06 25.63 -9.44
C LYS A 511 26.20 24.19 -8.91
N ILE A 512 25.18 23.39 -8.91
CA ILE A 512 25.28 22.02 -8.40
C ILE A 512 26.29 21.21 -9.20
N TYR A 513 27.17 20.50 -8.49
CA TYR A 513 28.18 19.68 -9.11
C TYR A 513 27.61 18.38 -9.63
N LEU A 514 27.92 18.04 -10.88
CA LEU A 514 27.57 16.77 -11.49
C LEU A 514 28.85 16.01 -11.86
N PRO A 515 29.10 14.82 -11.32
CA PRO A 515 30.36 14.09 -11.51
C PRO A 515 30.48 13.57 -12.95
N PHE A 516 31.23 14.27 -13.80
CA PHE A 516 31.52 13.86 -15.16
C PHE A 516 32.92 13.24 -15.24
N ASP A 517 33.03 12.04 -15.77
CA ASP A 517 34.29 11.35 -15.98
C ASP A 517 34.78 11.54 -17.41
N GLU A 518 35.87 12.33 -17.55
CA GLU A 518 36.47 12.67 -18.84
C GLU A 518 37.06 11.44 -19.57
N ALA A 519 37.54 10.43 -18.81
CA ALA A 519 38.15 9.24 -19.39
C ALA A 519 37.14 8.35 -20.09
N HIS A 520 35.92 8.24 -19.53
CA HIS A 520 34.85 7.44 -20.07
C HIS A 520 33.83 8.27 -20.87
N GLY A 521 33.86 9.60 -20.79
CA GLY A 521 32.94 10.49 -21.50
C GLY A 521 31.48 10.39 -21.02
N ILE A 522 31.25 10.04 -19.76
CA ILE A 522 29.92 9.86 -19.15
C ILE A 522 29.86 10.48 -17.76
N TYR A 523 28.64 10.74 -17.28
CA TYR A 523 28.42 11.06 -15.88
C TYR A 523 28.59 9.80 -15.02
N ALA A 524 29.38 9.91 -13.96
CA ALA A 524 29.53 8.86 -12.94
C ALA A 524 28.32 8.87 -11.99
N GLN A 525 28.05 7.73 -11.35
CA GLN A 525 27.01 7.65 -10.34
C GLN A 525 27.31 8.52 -9.10
N ASP A 526 28.59 8.65 -8.76
CA ASP A 526 29.14 9.49 -7.68
C ASP A 526 30.65 9.67 -7.89
N ASP A 527 31.30 10.53 -7.09
CA ASP A 527 32.72 10.84 -7.23
C ASP A 527 33.67 9.62 -7.14
N GLY A 528 33.25 8.59 -6.41
CA GLY A 528 34.06 7.38 -6.22
C GLY A 528 33.71 6.22 -7.13
N PHE A 529 32.77 6.37 -8.05
CA PHE A 529 32.15 5.25 -8.79
C PHE A 529 33.17 4.38 -9.53
N PHE A 530 34.04 4.96 -10.33
CA PHE A 530 35.04 4.21 -11.10
C PHE A 530 36.27 3.75 -10.30
N ASN A 531 36.38 4.19 -9.04
CA ASN A 531 37.48 3.78 -8.15
C ASN A 531 37.12 2.57 -7.28
N ARG A 532 35.88 2.07 -7.36
CA ARG A 532 35.41 0.88 -6.61
C ARG A 532 35.66 -0.37 -7.42
N GLN A 533 36.09 -1.44 -6.72
CA GLN A 533 36.31 -2.77 -7.30
C GLN A 533 35.04 -3.62 -7.21
#